data_5714367b608d4ec1c980c796562dc651
#
_entry.id   5714367b608d4ec1c980c796562dc651
#
_cell.length_a   1.000
_cell.length_b   1.000
_cell.length_c   1.000
_cell.angle_alpha   90.00
_cell.angle_beta   90.00
_cell.angle_gamma   90.00
#
_symmetry.space_group_name_H-M   'P 1'
#
loop_
_entity.id
_entity.type
_entity.pdbx_description
1 polymer ?
#
loop_
_entity_poly.entity_id
_entity_poly.type
_entity_poly.pdbx_seq_one_letter_code
_entity_poly.pdbx_strand_id
1 'polypeptide(L)'
;MYKKILLTVSLCASLLQVGAVGTEKSNNIKNDDGFTTIVFDRANSPVPYRIPAITETRKGTLLAACDFRLSHTDVGWNNRNGLWQINIVMKTSKDFGKTWSDTVCVARGNEHAADPIRTAFGDPSIIADRTSDNVLLHCVAGKSAYQTATRQNPQHAYFFHSTDGGKTWDNGTDLTEMIHGLYDGKLPNGGNPDGIFLTSGKIMQSRYIRNGKFYRLYIAHPIRQKGVDRCGTFVIYSDDFGRTWHVLGTPSKAPSIAQDE
;
A
#
# COMPACT_ATOMS: atom_id res chain seq x y z
N MET A 1 14.74 -1.83 -24.93
CA MET A 1 13.33 -1.58 -25.35
C MET A 1 12.57 -1.22 -24.07
N TYR A 2 12.28 0.07 -23.85
CA TYR A 2 11.71 0.55 -22.58
C TYR A 2 10.19 0.55 -22.66
N LYS A 3 9.52 -0.26 -21.80
CA LYS A 3 8.06 -0.24 -21.70
C LYS A 3 7.61 1.04 -20.97
N LYS A 4 6.81 1.85 -21.66
CA LYS A 4 6.04 2.93 -21.03
C LYS A 4 5.02 2.29 -20.09
N ILE A 5 5.03 2.70 -18.80
CA ILE A 5 3.94 2.34 -17.90
C ILE A 5 2.81 3.31 -18.20
N LEU A 6 1.87 2.87 -19.01
CA LEU A 6 0.59 3.53 -19.22
C LEU A 6 -0.31 3.10 -18.05
N LEU A 7 -0.63 4.03 -17.16
CA LEU A 7 -1.72 3.83 -16.23
C LEU A 7 -3.01 4.12 -16.99
N THR A 8 -3.58 3.09 -17.61
CA THR A 8 -4.93 3.16 -18.19
C THR A 8 -5.90 2.99 -17.03
N VAL A 9 -6.48 4.08 -16.56
CA VAL A 9 -7.63 4.02 -15.65
C VAL A 9 -8.84 3.67 -16.50
N SER A 10 -9.04 2.38 -16.77
CA SER A 10 -10.27 1.87 -17.37
C SER A 10 -11.30 1.68 -16.25
N LEU A 11 -12.27 2.58 -16.18
CA LEU A 11 -13.44 2.44 -15.33
C LEU A 11 -14.36 1.41 -16.00
N CYS A 12 -14.17 0.11 -15.71
CA CYS A 12 -15.14 -0.92 -16.07
C CYS A 12 -16.39 -0.75 -15.21
N ALA A 13 -17.42 -0.12 -15.76
CA ALA A 13 -18.78 -0.19 -15.24
C ALA A 13 -19.40 -1.53 -15.64
N SER A 14 -19.34 -2.54 -14.77
CA SER A 14 -20.17 -3.72 -14.89
C SER A 14 -21.54 -3.44 -14.28
N LEU A 15 -22.54 -3.34 -15.14
CA LEU A 15 -23.97 -3.34 -14.77
C LEU A 15 -24.36 -4.73 -14.26
N LEU A 16 -24.60 -4.85 -12.97
CA LEU A 16 -25.43 -5.92 -12.40
C LEU A 16 -26.71 -5.27 -11.90
N GLN A 17 -27.81 -5.51 -12.62
CA GLN A 17 -29.16 -5.20 -12.17
C GLN A 17 -29.54 -6.12 -11.00
N VAL A 18 -29.79 -5.56 -9.84
CA VAL A 18 -30.63 -6.14 -8.80
C VAL A 18 -31.52 -5.02 -8.25
N GLY A 19 -32.78 -5.36 -8.14
CA GLY A 19 -33.99 -4.60 -7.92
C GLY A 19 -33.97 -3.44 -6.91
N ALA A 20 -34.82 -2.51 -7.20
CA ALA A 20 -35.05 -1.21 -6.62
C ALA A 20 -35.34 -1.21 -5.11
N VAL A 21 -34.68 -0.26 -4.37
CA VAL A 21 -35.37 0.66 -3.41
C VAL A 21 -34.43 1.87 -3.19
N GLY A 22 -34.94 3.09 -3.36
CA GLY A 22 -34.27 4.33 -2.95
C GLY A 22 -33.75 5.16 -4.13
N THR A 23 -34.46 6.22 -4.49
CA THR A 23 -34.04 7.22 -5.48
C THR A 23 -32.85 8.04 -4.98
N GLU A 24 -31.65 7.54 -5.16
CA GLU A 24 -30.48 8.40 -5.24
C GLU A 24 -30.45 9.03 -6.64
N LYS A 25 -30.34 10.35 -6.69
CA LYS A 25 -30.11 11.08 -7.93
C LYS A 25 -28.87 10.52 -8.60
N SER A 26 -29.05 9.71 -9.62
CA SER A 26 -28.04 9.32 -10.57
C SER A 26 -27.48 10.62 -11.16
N ASN A 27 -26.30 11.05 -10.69
CA ASN A 27 -25.50 11.97 -11.46
C ASN A 27 -25.14 11.23 -12.74
N ASN A 28 -25.75 11.63 -13.86
CA ASN A 28 -25.36 11.19 -15.20
C ASN A 28 -23.86 11.49 -15.36
N ILE A 29 -23.02 10.49 -15.12
CA ILE A 29 -21.64 10.50 -15.58
C ILE A 29 -21.77 10.46 -17.09
N LYS A 30 -21.63 11.62 -17.73
CA LYS A 30 -21.48 11.71 -19.20
C LYS A 30 -20.34 10.77 -19.56
N ASN A 31 -20.54 9.98 -20.60
CA ASN A 31 -19.56 9.07 -21.15
C ASN A 31 -18.18 9.74 -21.13
N ASP A 32 -17.24 9.08 -20.46
CA ASP A 32 -15.84 9.45 -20.46
C ASP A 32 -15.37 9.44 -21.92
N ASP A 33 -14.84 10.55 -22.39
CA ASP A 33 -14.33 10.71 -23.77
C ASP A 33 -13.10 9.85 -24.01
N GLY A 34 -12.77 8.92 -23.08
CA GLY A 34 -11.65 7.99 -23.22
C GLY A 34 -10.28 8.68 -23.13
N PHE A 35 -10.14 9.76 -22.32
CA PHE A 35 -8.85 10.40 -22.17
C PHE A 35 -7.85 9.52 -21.43
N THR A 36 -6.57 9.65 -21.79
CA THR A 36 -5.45 9.02 -21.11
C THR A 36 -4.53 10.10 -20.55
N THR A 37 -4.12 9.96 -19.29
CA THR A 37 -3.14 10.87 -18.67
C THR A 37 -1.99 10.09 -18.06
N ILE A 38 -0.80 10.66 -18.11
CA ILE A 38 0.40 10.11 -17.47
C ILE A 38 0.54 10.81 -16.11
N VAL A 39 0.35 10.05 -15.02
CA VAL A 39 0.45 10.58 -13.66
C VAL A 39 1.91 10.79 -13.25
N PHE A 40 2.75 9.77 -13.47
CA PHE A 40 4.18 9.78 -13.18
C PHE A 40 4.95 9.45 -14.46
N ASP A 41 5.61 10.45 -15.02
CA ASP A 41 6.31 10.31 -16.29
C ASP A 41 7.76 9.89 -16.09
N ARG A 42 8.02 8.62 -16.33
CA ARG A 42 9.38 8.07 -16.30
C ARG A 42 10.23 8.55 -17.48
N ALA A 43 9.64 8.85 -18.63
CA ALA A 43 10.41 9.25 -19.80
C ALA A 43 11.11 10.60 -19.59
N ASN A 44 10.53 11.48 -18.78
CA ASN A 44 11.05 12.78 -18.42
C ASN A 44 11.66 12.85 -17.02
N SER A 45 11.90 11.68 -16.38
CA SER A 45 12.52 11.61 -15.05
C SER A 45 13.82 10.78 -15.11
N PRO A 46 14.92 11.29 -14.57
CA PRO A 46 16.17 10.51 -14.45
C PRO A 46 16.03 9.34 -13.48
N VAL A 47 14.99 9.36 -12.62
CA VAL A 47 14.74 8.40 -11.56
C VAL A 47 13.43 7.67 -11.85
N PRO A 48 13.40 6.32 -11.77
CA PRO A 48 12.20 5.56 -12.05
C PRO A 48 11.12 5.76 -10.99
N TYR A 49 9.89 5.93 -11.46
CA TYR A 49 8.67 5.76 -10.69
C TYR A 49 8.20 4.31 -10.83
N ARG A 50 7.87 3.65 -9.71
CA ARG A 50 7.41 2.26 -9.69
C ARG A 50 6.31 2.05 -8.66
N ILE A 51 5.63 0.90 -8.71
CA ILE A 51 4.66 0.42 -7.73
C ILE A 51 3.58 1.48 -7.45
N PRO A 52 2.73 1.79 -8.43
CA PRO A 52 1.68 2.79 -8.27
C PRO A 52 0.53 2.27 -7.40
N ALA A 53 0.02 3.14 -6.54
CA ALA A 53 -1.18 2.94 -5.73
C ALA A 53 -2.12 4.13 -5.91
N ILE A 54 -3.43 3.90 -5.92
CA ILE A 54 -4.43 4.96 -6.09
C ILE A 54 -5.61 4.75 -5.17
N THR A 55 -6.15 5.85 -4.67
CA THR A 55 -7.43 5.87 -3.93
C THR A 55 -8.18 7.15 -4.23
N GLU A 56 -9.49 7.15 -3.93
CA GLU A 56 -10.35 8.31 -4.02
C GLU A 56 -10.85 8.70 -2.63
N THR A 57 -10.74 9.97 -2.30
CA THR A 57 -11.29 10.52 -1.06
C THR A 57 -12.80 10.65 -1.14
N ARG A 58 -13.50 10.75 -0.01
CA ARG A 58 -14.96 10.98 0.03
C ARG A 58 -15.42 12.27 -0.68
N LYS A 59 -14.48 13.17 -1.00
CA LYS A 59 -14.73 14.43 -1.72
C LYS A 59 -14.41 14.34 -3.22
N GLY A 60 -14.10 13.13 -3.72
CA GLY A 60 -13.81 12.91 -5.15
C GLY A 60 -12.39 13.30 -5.55
N THR A 61 -11.49 13.61 -4.61
CA THR A 61 -10.08 13.84 -4.94
C THR A 61 -9.37 12.50 -5.10
N LEU A 62 -8.73 12.30 -6.24
CA LEU A 62 -7.85 11.14 -6.45
C LEU A 62 -6.48 11.41 -5.82
N LEU A 63 -5.93 10.41 -5.14
CA LEU A 63 -4.58 10.40 -4.59
C LEU A 63 -3.83 9.25 -5.26
N ALA A 64 -2.78 9.55 -5.99
CA ALA A 64 -1.90 8.56 -6.63
C ALA A 64 -0.52 8.62 -5.97
N ALA A 65 -0.08 7.51 -5.40
CA ALA A 65 1.22 7.39 -4.77
C ALA A 65 2.09 6.38 -5.53
N CYS A 66 3.40 6.51 -5.45
CA CYS A 66 4.33 5.54 -5.99
C CYS A 66 5.72 5.68 -5.38
N ASP A 67 6.58 4.70 -5.66
CA ASP A 67 8.01 4.78 -5.39
C ASP A 67 8.69 5.80 -6.31
N PHE A 68 9.59 6.58 -5.75
CA PHE A 68 10.59 7.34 -6.44
C PHE A 68 11.97 6.79 -6.06
N ARG A 69 12.53 5.93 -6.93
CA ARG A 69 13.66 5.05 -6.61
C ARG A 69 15.00 5.68 -7.01
N LEU A 70 15.55 6.52 -6.14
CA LEU A 70 16.88 7.11 -6.36
C LEU A 70 17.97 6.05 -6.54
N SER A 71 17.81 4.90 -5.89
CA SER A 71 18.70 3.75 -6.00
C SER A 71 18.52 2.92 -7.29
N HIS A 72 17.43 3.10 -8.04
CA HIS A 72 17.01 2.22 -9.15
C HIS A 72 16.77 0.75 -8.78
N THR A 73 16.81 0.40 -7.51
CA THR A 73 16.59 -0.94 -6.98
C THR A 73 15.32 -0.99 -6.14
N ASP A 74 15.15 -2.00 -5.33
CA ASP A 74 14.02 -2.19 -4.43
C ASP A 74 14.40 -1.98 -2.98
N VAL A 75 13.42 -1.88 -2.07
CA VAL A 75 13.69 -1.84 -0.63
C VAL A 75 14.45 -3.11 -0.22
N GLY A 76 15.55 -2.90 0.50
CA GLY A 76 16.42 -3.99 0.91
C GLY A 76 17.45 -4.42 -0.13
N TRP A 77 17.48 -3.79 -1.30
CA TRP A 77 18.49 -4.03 -2.33
C TRP A 77 19.21 -2.73 -2.67
N ASN A 78 20.52 -2.71 -2.51
CA ASN A 78 21.32 -1.60 -3.00
C ASN A 78 21.61 -1.73 -4.49
N ASN A 79 21.76 -0.61 -5.18
CA ASN A 79 22.30 -0.62 -6.52
C ASN A 79 23.83 -0.80 -6.53
N ARG A 80 24.43 -0.86 -7.74
CA ARG A 80 25.88 -0.97 -7.91
C ARG A 80 26.67 0.19 -7.29
N ASN A 81 26.01 1.33 -7.04
CA ASN A 81 26.61 2.52 -6.43
C ASN A 81 26.42 2.56 -4.91
N GLY A 82 25.85 1.51 -4.30
CA GLY A 82 25.60 1.44 -2.87
C GLY A 82 24.42 2.28 -2.36
N LEU A 83 23.63 2.85 -3.25
CA LEU A 83 22.50 3.69 -2.89
C LEU A 83 21.28 2.85 -2.50
N TRP A 84 20.64 3.20 -1.39
CA TRP A 84 19.46 2.52 -0.85
C TRP A 84 18.18 3.37 -0.90
N GLN A 85 18.35 4.69 -1.09
CA GLN A 85 17.27 5.65 -0.89
C GLN A 85 16.12 5.46 -1.89
N ILE A 86 14.92 5.29 -1.33
CA ILE A 86 13.65 5.28 -2.04
C ILE A 86 12.70 6.19 -1.28
N ASN A 87 11.93 7.01 -2.00
CA ASN A 87 10.92 7.88 -1.43
C ASN A 87 9.52 7.43 -1.87
N ILE A 88 8.52 7.64 -1.03
CA ILE A 88 7.13 7.62 -1.47
C ILE A 88 6.72 9.02 -1.86
N VAL A 89 6.28 9.17 -3.11
CA VAL A 89 5.77 10.42 -3.64
C VAL A 89 4.32 10.28 -4.05
N MET A 90 3.60 11.41 -4.06
CA MET A 90 2.18 11.44 -4.34
C MET A 90 1.82 12.64 -5.22
N LYS A 91 0.79 12.46 -6.05
CA LYS A 91 0.08 13.51 -6.79
C LYS A 91 -1.41 13.41 -6.51
N THR A 92 -2.11 14.54 -6.64
CA THR A 92 -3.56 14.62 -6.45
C THR A 92 -4.26 15.14 -7.70
N SER A 93 -5.49 14.68 -7.93
CA SER A 93 -6.37 15.19 -8.98
C SER A 93 -7.74 15.53 -8.40
N LYS A 94 -8.32 16.66 -8.82
CA LYS A 94 -9.66 17.12 -8.41
C LYS A 94 -10.67 17.11 -9.56
N ASP A 95 -10.24 16.65 -10.73
CA ASP A 95 -11.01 16.66 -11.98
C ASP A 95 -11.07 15.27 -12.63
N PHE A 96 -11.19 14.24 -11.77
CA PHE A 96 -11.30 12.84 -12.17
C PHE A 96 -10.07 12.32 -12.97
N GLY A 97 -8.88 12.82 -12.66
CA GLY A 97 -7.64 12.37 -13.28
C GLY A 97 -7.24 13.11 -14.56
N LYS A 98 -7.96 14.15 -14.97
CA LYS A 98 -7.64 14.95 -16.16
C LYS A 98 -6.36 15.74 -15.97
N THR A 99 -6.21 16.37 -14.80
CA THR A 99 -4.98 17.07 -14.40
C THR A 99 -4.50 16.59 -13.03
N TRP A 100 -3.21 16.71 -12.80
CA TRP A 100 -2.56 16.26 -11.58
C TRP A 100 -1.68 17.39 -11.01
N SER A 101 -1.61 17.45 -9.68
CA SER A 101 -0.77 18.40 -8.97
C SER A 101 0.72 18.14 -9.21
N ASP A 102 1.54 19.06 -8.75
CA ASP A 102 2.96 18.80 -8.54
C ASP A 102 3.16 17.61 -7.59
N THR A 103 4.32 16.98 -7.70
CA THR A 103 4.71 15.85 -6.86
C THR A 103 5.04 16.31 -5.45
N VAL A 104 4.43 15.70 -4.45
CA VAL A 104 4.78 15.87 -3.04
C VAL A 104 5.43 14.61 -2.49
N CYS A 105 6.38 14.75 -1.57
CA CYS A 105 7.02 13.61 -0.91
C CYS A 105 6.26 13.30 0.40
N VAL A 106 5.68 12.10 0.48
CA VAL A 106 4.99 11.61 1.68
C VAL A 106 5.98 11.01 2.68
N ALA A 107 6.87 10.14 2.19
CA ALA A 107 7.92 9.52 3.00
C ALA A 107 9.27 9.70 2.30
N ARG A 108 10.21 10.33 2.99
CA ARG A 108 11.55 10.58 2.47
C ARG A 108 12.53 9.60 3.06
N GLY A 109 13.10 8.72 2.22
CA GLY A 109 14.26 7.92 2.57
C GLY A 109 15.51 8.80 2.77
N ASN A 110 16.42 8.34 3.59
CA ASN A 110 17.70 8.98 3.82
C ASN A 110 18.79 7.93 4.07
N GLU A 111 19.76 7.84 3.19
CA GLU A 111 20.86 6.87 3.28
C GLU A 111 21.72 7.04 4.52
N HIS A 112 21.78 8.26 5.05
CA HIS A 112 22.55 8.65 6.23
C HIS A 112 21.66 8.77 7.48
N ALA A 113 20.44 8.21 7.45
CA ALA A 113 19.59 8.22 8.64
C ALA A 113 20.26 7.47 9.79
N ALA A 114 20.21 8.06 10.98
CA ALA A 114 20.69 7.39 12.20
C ALA A 114 19.86 6.13 12.49
N ASP A 115 18.58 6.15 12.17
CA ASP A 115 17.68 5.01 12.20
C ASP A 115 17.68 4.31 10.83
N PRO A 116 18.19 3.06 10.71
CA PRO A 116 18.24 2.34 9.45
C PRO A 116 16.88 2.10 8.80
N ILE A 117 15.80 2.09 9.56
CA ILE A 117 14.42 1.94 9.05
C ILE A 117 14.09 3.07 8.09
N ARG A 118 14.60 4.25 8.33
CA ARG A 118 14.34 5.47 7.53
C ARG A 118 15.20 5.61 6.29
N THR A 119 15.96 4.59 5.94
CA THR A 119 16.82 4.61 4.74
C THR A 119 16.01 4.61 3.45
N ALA A 120 15.00 3.77 3.37
CA ALA A 120 14.13 3.64 2.20
C ALA A 120 12.68 3.40 2.63
N PHE A 121 11.75 3.91 1.82
CA PHE A 121 10.32 3.65 1.89
C PHE A 121 9.83 3.26 0.50
N GLY A 122 9.18 2.12 0.34
CA GLY A 122 8.74 1.61 -0.94
C GLY A 122 7.47 0.79 -0.88
N ASP A 123 6.97 0.39 -2.05
CA ASP A 123 5.81 -0.47 -2.22
C ASP A 123 4.55 0.06 -1.52
N PRO A 124 4.07 1.28 -1.87
CA PRO A 124 2.94 1.89 -1.16
C PRO A 124 1.62 1.16 -1.40
N SER A 125 0.83 1.08 -0.33
CA SER A 125 -0.60 0.80 -0.36
C SER A 125 -1.36 1.99 0.23
N ILE A 126 -2.48 2.38 -0.34
CA ILE A 126 -3.22 3.57 0.11
C ILE A 126 -4.72 3.31 0.18
N ILE A 127 -5.37 3.92 1.18
CA ILE A 127 -6.83 3.97 1.30
C ILE A 127 -7.27 5.29 1.90
N ALA A 128 -8.27 5.92 1.30
CA ALA A 128 -9.02 7.02 1.89
C ALA A 128 -10.30 6.49 2.54
N ASP A 129 -10.59 6.96 3.75
CA ASP A 129 -11.82 6.59 4.45
C ASP A 129 -13.05 7.17 3.75
N ARG A 130 -14.02 6.32 3.43
CA ARG A 130 -15.25 6.74 2.76
C ARG A 130 -16.13 7.69 3.58
N THR A 131 -15.93 7.77 4.90
CA THR A 131 -16.79 8.54 5.81
C THR A 131 -16.12 9.74 6.45
N SER A 132 -14.81 9.88 6.30
CA SER A 132 -14.05 11.00 6.85
C SER A 132 -12.95 11.45 5.90
N ASP A 133 -12.17 12.46 6.31
CA ASP A 133 -11.01 12.93 5.55
C ASP A 133 -9.72 12.17 5.93
N ASN A 134 -9.83 11.03 6.66
CA ASN A 134 -8.67 10.21 6.97
C ASN A 134 -8.16 9.47 5.73
N VAL A 135 -6.84 9.39 5.62
CA VAL A 135 -6.14 8.59 4.62
C VAL A 135 -5.06 7.80 5.34
N LEU A 136 -4.93 6.52 4.99
CA LEU A 136 -3.88 5.64 5.46
C LEU A 136 -2.99 5.27 4.28
N LEU A 137 -1.69 5.41 4.43
CA LEU A 137 -0.68 4.90 3.53
C LEU A 137 0.19 3.92 4.31
N HIS A 138 0.32 2.71 3.80
CA HIS A 138 1.30 1.73 4.24
C HIS A 138 2.42 1.66 3.21
N CYS A 139 3.64 1.38 3.66
CA CYS A 139 4.76 1.04 2.81
C CYS A 139 5.72 0.10 3.55
N VAL A 140 6.58 -0.57 2.81
CA VAL A 140 7.74 -1.26 3.41
C VAL A 140 8.86 -0.27 3.62
N ALA A 141 9.71 -0.52 4.62
CA ALA A 141 10.80 0.38 4.96
C ALA A 141 12.09 -0.36 5.36
N GLY A 142 13.20 0.36 5.35
CA GLY A 142 14.49 -0.11 5.86
C GLY A 142 15.47 -0.58 4.81
N LYS A 143 16.35 -1.51 5.21
CA LYS A 143 17.45 -2.08 4.39
C LYS A 143 17.31 -3.59 4.18
N SER A 144 16.22 -4.22 4.60
CA SER A 144 16.00 -5.66 4.46
C SER A 144 14.99 -5.95 3.38
N ALA A 145 15.35 -6.82 2.44
CA ALA A 145 14.42 -7.33 1.44
C ALA A 145 13.57 -8.45 2.04
N TYR A 146 12.30 -8.57 1.61
CA TYR A 146 11.41 -9.63 2.06
C TYR A 146 12.02 -11.04 1.94
N GLN A 147 12.73 -11.31 0.84
CA GLN A 147 13.32 -12.61 0.53
C GLN A 147 14.43 -13.01 1.51
N THR A 148 15.12 -12.04 2.10
CA THR A 148 16.25 -12.25 3.01
C THR A 148 15.97 -11.79 4.44
N ALA A 149 14.81 -11.17 4.68
CA ALA A 149 14.42 -10.70 6.01
C ALA A 149 14.39 -11.84 7.03
N THR A 150 14.73 -11.52 8.26
CA THR A 150 14.58 -12.40 9.42
C THR A 150 13.88 -11.64 10.54
N ARG A 151 13.46 -12.33 11.60
CA ARG A 151 12.88 -11.68 12.77
C ARG A 151 13.79 -10.60 13.37
N GLN A 152 15.10 -10.83 13.36
CA GLN A 152 16.10 -9.91 13.90
C GLN A 152 16.49 -8.77 12.94
N ASN A 153 16.23 -8.97 11.65
CA ASN A 153 16.47 -7.99 10.60
C ASN A 153 15.30 -7.97 9.63
N PRO A 154 14.13 -7.50 10.07
CA PRO A 154 12.91 -7.55 9.28
C PRO A 154 12.90 -6.52 8.13
N GLN A 155 12.10 -6.78 7.10
CA GLN A 155 11.56 -5.71 6.30
C GLN A 155 10.45 -5.05 7.10
N HIS A 156 10.51 -3.73 7.26
CA HIS A 156 9.62 -3.02 8.16
C HIS A 156 8.28 -2.70 7.49
N ALA A 157 7.19 -2.82 8.26
CA ALA A 157 5.85 -2.40 7.88
C ALA A 157 5.57 -1.01 8.48
N TYR A 158 5.60 0.03 7.64
CA TYR A 158 5.54 1.43 8.08
C TYR A 158 4.24 2.09 7.62
N PHE A 159 3.58 2.81 8.52
CA PHE A 159 2.27 3.39 8.30
C PHE A 159 2.28 4.90 8.51
N PHE A 160 1.67 5.64 7.59
CA PHE A 160 1.46 7.08 7.65
C PHE A 160 -0.02 7.39 7.65
N HIS A 161 -0.45 8.34 8.50
CA HIS A 161 -1.84 8.79 8.56
C HIS A 161 -1.94 10.26 8.17
N SER A 162 -3.01 10.56 7.45
CA SER A 162 -3.48 11.92 7.18
C SER A 162 -4.90 12.06 7.71
N THR A 163 -5.24 13.23 8.24
CA THR A 163 -6.59 13.57 8.71
C THR A 163 -7.27 14.65 7.87
N ASP A 164 -6.62 15.10 6.81
CA ASP A 164 -7.03 16.24 5.98
C ASP A 164 -7.16 15.90 4.47
N GLY A 165 -7.35 14.61 4.16
CA GLY A 165 -7.52 14.14 2.79
C GLY A 165 -6.21 13.98 2.03
N GLY A 166 -5.12 13.69 2.72
CA GLY A 166 -3.80 13.46 2.12
C GLY A 166 -2.98 14.72 1.88
N LYS A 167 -3.37 15.86 2.44
CA LYS A 167 -2.60 17.12 2.30
C LYS A 167 -1.38 17.15 3.20
N THR A 168 -1.55 16.70 4.46
CA THR A 168 -0.47 16.54 5.43
C THR A 168 -0.45 15.15 5.99
N TRP A 169 0.71 14.69 6.41
CA TRP A 169 0.96 13.36 6.92
C TRP A 169 1.70 13.42 8.26
N ASP A 170 1.45 12.47 9.13
CA ASP A 170 2.22 12.29 10.35
C ASP A 170 3.66 11.81 10.04
N ASN A 171 4.46 11.62 11.08
CA ASN A 171 5.84 11.14 10.92
C ASN A 171 5.94 9.64 10.65
N GLY A 172 4.78 8.97 10.59
CA GLY A 172 4.66 7.52 10.41
C GLY A 172 5.01 6.71 11.66
N THR A 173 4.57 5.47 11.64
CA THR A 173 4.75 4.51 12.74
C THR A 173 5.20 3.17 12.18
N ASP A 174 6.23 2.59 12.77
CA ASP A 174 6.64 1.22 12.51
C ASP A 174 5.74 0.26 13.29
N LEU A 175 5.00 -0.59 12.60
CA LEU A 175 4.14 -1.62 13.19
C LEU A 175 4.68 -3.04 13.00
N THR A 176 5.93 -3.19 12.62
CA THR A 176 6.57 -4.48 12.30
C THR A 176 6.42 -5.48 13.44
N GLU A 177 6.80 -5.09 14.65
CA GLU A 177 6.73 -5.98 15.81
C GLU A 177 5.30 -6.39 16.16
N MET A 178 4.35 -5.44 16.08
CA MET A 178 2.93 -5.75 16.26
C MET A 178 2.47 -6.81 15.27
N ILE A 179 2.77 -6.62 13.98
CA ILE A 179 2.30 -7.51 12.92
C ILE A 179 2.96 -8.89 13.01
N HIS A 180 4.27 -8.95 13.27
CA HIS A 180 4.95 -10.21 13.52
C HIS A 180 4.34 -10.97 14.70
N GLY A 181 4.08 -10.28 15.82
CA GLY A 181 3.47 -10.85 17.03
C GLY A 181 2.08 -11.44 16.82
N LEU A 182 1.36 -11.03 15.77
CA LEU A 182 0.09 -11.66 15.40
C LEU A 182 0.25 -13.14 15.05
N TYR A 183 1.42 -13.54 14.57
CA TYR A 183 1.70 -14.85 14.01
C TYR A 183 2.69 -15.69 14.82
N ASP A 184 3.34 -15.13 15.83
CA ASP A 184 4.33 -15.83 16.64
C ASP A 184 3.71 -17.09 17.29
N GLY A 185 4.29 -18.25 16.96
CA GLY A 185 3.82 -19.57 17.41
C GLY A 185 2.47 -20.01 16.82
N LYS A 186 1.90 -19.27 15.87
CA LYS A 186 0.56 -19.52 15.34
C LYS A 186 0.55 -19.93 13.87
N LEU A 187 1.68 -19.93 13.20
CA LEU A 187 1.79 -20.46 11.84
C LEU A 187 1.69 -21.99 11.83
N PRO A 188 1.54 -22.65 10.68
CA PRO A 188 1.55 -24.11 10.59
C PRO A 188 2.73 -24.71 11.37
N ASN A 189 2.47 -25.80 12.09
CA ASN A 189 3.44 -26.47 12.98
C ASN A 189 3.99 -25.61 14.14
N GLY A 190 3.24 -24.60 14.58
CA GLY A 190 3.68 -23.68 15.64
C GLY A 190 4.83 -22.77 15.24
N GLY A 191 5.02 -22.55 13.95
CA GLY A 191 6.12 -21.73 13.44
C GLY A 191 5.95 -20.24 13.66
N ASN A 192 7.06 -19.51 13.46
CA ASN A 192 7.14 -18.05 13.54
C ASN A 192 7.40 -17.46 12.16
N PRO A 193 6.94 -16.22 11.91
CA PRO A 193 7.31 -15.52 10.68
C PRO A 193 8.78 -15.14 10.67
N ASP A 194 9.40 -15.29 9.52
CA ASP A 194 10.75 -14.80 9.23
C ASP A 194 10.70 -13.52 8.40
N GLY A 195 9.81 -13.49 7.42
CA GLY A 195 9.52 -12.31 6.61
C GLY A 195 8.02 -12.11 6.43
N ILE A 196 7.58 -10.87 6.52
CA ILE A 196 6.20 -10.44 6.23
C ILE A 196 6.28 -9.30 5.23
N PHE A 197 5.51 -9.39 4.14
CA PHE A 197 5.39 -8.33 3.14
C PHE A 197 3.93 -7.91 3.03
N LEU A 198 3.57 -6.76 3.59
CA LEU A 198 2.26 -6.19 3.38
C LEU A 198 2.20 -5.67 1.93
N THR A 199 1.31 -6.26 1.14
CA THR A 199 1.26 -6.04 -0.30
C THR A 199 1.03 -4.58 -0.69
N SER A 200 1.61 -4.18 -1.81
CA SER A 200 1.46 -2.86 -2.41
C SER A 200 0.09 -2.68 -3.10
N GLY A 201 -0.26 -1.44 -3.44
CA GLY A 201 -1.41 -1.09 -4.25
C GLY A 201 -2.59 -0.57 -3.44
N LYS A 202 -3.54 -1.41 -3.02
CA LYS A 202 -4.77 -0.96 -2.39
C LYS A 202 -5.08 -1.71 -1.10
N ILE A 203 -5.23 -0.96 -0.02
CA ILE A 203 -5.89 -1.43 1.20
C ILE A 203 -7.40 -1.48 0.92
N MET A 204 -8.09 -2.57 1.27
CA MET A 204 -9.53 -2.70 1.08
C MET A 204 -10.28 -2.18 2.31
N GLN A 205 -11.28 -1.32 2.10
CA GLN A 205 -12.22 -0.94 3.15
C GLN A 205 -13.56 -1.65 2.95
N SER A 206 -14.05 -2.33 3.98
CA SER A 206 -15.35 -3.01 3.99
C SER A 206 -16.49 -2.03 3.66
N ARG A 207 -17.47 -2.51 2.92
CA ARG A 207 -18.72 -1.78 2.69
C ARG A 207 -19.76 -2.07 3.79
N TYR A 208 -19.61 -3.18 4.50
CA TYR A 208 -20.63 -3.74 5.37
C TYR A 208 -20.21 -3.76 6.84
N ILE A 209 -18.95 -4.12 7.13
CA ILE A 209 -18.48 -4.28 8.50
C ILE A 209 -17.97 -2.94 9.01
N ARG A 210 -18.62 -2.44 10.03
CA ARG A 210 -18.24 -1.21 10.74
C ARG A 210 -18.16 -1.52 12.23
N ASN A 211 -17.07 -1.12 12.86
CA ASN A 211 -16.89 -1.19 14.30
C ASN A 211 -16.55 0.21 14.81
N GLY A 212 -17.42 0.76 15.67
CA GLY A 212 -17.29 2.13 16.14
C GLY A 212 -17.30 3.16 15.01
N LYS A 213 -16.23 3.95 14.92
CA LYS A 213 -16.13 5.09 13.99
C LYS A 213 -15.86 4.67 12.55
N PHE A 214 -15.08 3.60 12.33
CA PHE A 214 -14.54 3.25 11.02
C PHE A 214 -15.15 1.97 10.46
N TYR A 215 -15.20 1.89 9.14
CA TYR A 215 -15.38 0.63 8.44
C TYR A 215 -14.07 -0.15 8.44
N ARG A 216 -14.17 -1.47 8.64
CA ARG A 216 -13.03 -2.38 8.72
C ARG A 216 -12.14 -2.30 7.49
N LEU A 217 -10.85 -2.20 7.72
CA LEU A 217 -9.81 -2.33 6.69
C LEU A 217 -9.29 -3.77 6.62
N TYR A 218 -8.80 -4.16 5.44
CA TYR A 218 -8.15 -5.45 5.21
C TYR A 218 -6.90 -5.26 4.37
N ILE A 219 -5.85 -6.01 4.71
CA ILE A 219 -4.63 -6.15 3.92
C ILE A 219 -4.34 -7.63 3.77
N ALA A 220 -4.20 -8.11 2.52
CA ALA A 220 -3.64 -9.42 2.24
C ALA A 220 -2.11 -9.33 2.20
N HIS A 221 -1.43 -10.39 2.62
CA HIS A 221 0.03 -10.40 2.64
C HIS A 221 0.60 -11.82 2.69
N PRO A 222 1.75 -12.05 2.04
CA PRO A 222 2.50 -13.28 2.22
C PRO A 222 3.31 -13.25 3.51
N ILE A 223 3.52 -14.44 4.06
CA ILE A 223 4.42 -14.68 5.17
C ILE A 223 5.40 -15.77 4.76
N ARG A 224 6.69 -15.50 4.93
CA ARG A 224 7.75 -16.50 4.85
C ARG A 224 8.04 -17.01 6.26
N GLN A 225 7.89 -18.31 6.43
CA GLN A 225 8.12 -18.99 7.70
C GLN A 225 9.56 -19.53 7.75
N LYS A 226 10.21 -19.42 8.88
CA LYS A 226 11.55 -19.95 9.11
C LYS A 226 11.63 -21.46 8.83
N GLY A 227 12.60 -21.85 8.01
CA GLY A 227 12.83 -23.27 7.68
C GLY A 227 11.77 -23.90 6.78
N VAL A 228 10.90 -23.10 6.15
CA VAL A 228 9.89 -23.55 5.20
C VAL A 228 10.10 -22.86 3.86
N ASP A 229 10.22 -23.65 2.79
CA ASP A 229 10.49 -23.13 1.44
C ASP A 229 9.31 -22.41 0.80
N ARG A 230 8.12 -22.50 1.40
CA ARG A 230 6.89 -21.96 0.85
C ARG A 230 6.32 -20.88 1.75
N CYS A 231 5.82 -19.83 1.12
CA CYS A 231 5.08 -18.76 1.79
C CYS A 231 3.59 -19.14 1.92
N GLY A 232 2.96 -18.67 2.98
CA GLY A 232 1.50 -18.64 3.10
C GLY A 232 0.98 -17.24 2.84
N THR A 233 -0.25 -17.14 2.30
CA THR A 233 -0.94 -15.86 2.15
C THR A 233 -1.99 -15.73 3.25
N PHE A 234 -1.99 -14.58 3.92
CA PHE A 234 -2.84 -14.30 5.08
C PHE A 234 -3.53 -12.96 4.88
N VAL A 235 -4.53 -12.71 5.73
CA VAL A 235 -5.24 -11.43 5.77
C VAL A 235 -5.23 -10.91 7.19
N ILE A 236 -4.90 -9.64 7.35
CA ILE A 236 -5.11 -8.88 8.58
C ILE A 236 -6.23 -7.86 8.40
N TYR A 237 -6.88 -7.50 9.49
CA TYR A 237 -7.89 -6.46 9.50
C TYR A 237 -7.66 -5.45 10.62
N SER A 238 -8.17 -4.24 10.42
CA SER A 238 -8.17 -3.15 11.39
C SER A 238 -9.56 -2.52 11.49
N ASP A 239 -10.01 -2.25 12.72
CA ASP A 239 -11.26 -1.56 13.02
C ASP A 239 -11.05 -0.11 13.46
N ASP A 240 -9.80 0.33 13.60
CA ASP A 240 -9.38 1.65 14.07
C ASP A 240 -8.58 2.46 13.05
N PHE A 241 -8.84 2.16 11.77
CA PHE A 241 -8.20 2.80 10.62
C PHE A 241 -6.67 2.63 10.59
N GLY A 242 -6.20 1.39 10.84
CA GLY A 242 -4.80 0.99 10.68
C GLY A 242 -3.90 1.26 11.87
N ARG A 243 -4.44 1.60 13.05
CA ARG A 243 -3.63 1.78 14.27
C ARG A 243 -3.30 0.47 14.96
N THR A 244 -4.26 -0.46 14.96
CA THR A 244 -4.06 -1.84 15.41
C THR A 244 -4.57 -2.82 14.38
N TRP A 245 -3.96 -4.00 14.35
CA TRP A 245 -4.28 -5.04 13.39
C TRP A 245 -4.55 -6.38 14.07
N HIS A 246 -5.37 -7.19 13.43
CA HIS A 246 -5.77 -8.52 13.89
C HIS A 246 -5.73 -9.49 12.73
N VAL A 247 -5.44 -10.76 12.99
CA VAL A 247 -5.48 -11.80 11.96
C VAL A 247 -6.92 -12.16 11.62
N LEU A 248 -7.23 -12.27 10.34
CA LEU A 248 -8.48 -12.85 9.88
C LEU A 248 -8.34 -14.38 9.76
N GLY A 249 -9.17 -15.10 10.51
CA GLY A 249 -9.15 -16.56 10.50
C GLY A 249 -8.12 -17.19 11.45
N THR A 250 -7.67 -18.41 11.13
CA THR A 250 -6.77 -19.20 11.98
C THR A 250 -5.49 -19.53 11.21
N PRO A 251 -4.37 -18.85 11.47
CA PRO A 251 -3.13 -19.02 10.71
C PRO A 251 -2.61 -20.46 10.67
N SER A 252 -2.72 -21.20 11.77
CA SER A 252 -2.25 -22.59 11.86
C SER A 252 -2.98 -23.58 10.93
N LYS A 253 -4.13 -23.18 10.39
CA LYS A 253 -4.94 -23.96 9.43
C LYS A 253 -4.78 -23.49 8.00
N ALA A 254 -4.00 -22.46 7.75
CA ALA A 254 -3.79 -21.96 6.40
C ALA A 254 -3.02 -23.00 5.57
N PRO A 255 -3.49 -23.35 4.37
CA PRO A 255 -2.71 -24.18 3.47
C PRO A 255 -1.43 -23.46 3.06
N SER A 256 -0.36 -24.23 2.90
CA SER A 256 0.87 -23.70 2.29
C SER A 256 0.61 -23.50 0.80
N ILE A 257 0.53 -22.26 0.36
CA ILE A 257 0.42 -21.91 -1.05
C ILE A 257 1.70 -21.22 -1.50
N ALA A 258 2.09 -21.49 -2.75
CA ALA A 258 3.16 -20.74 -3.38
C ALA A 258 2.72 -19.27 -3.48
N GLN A 259 3.68 -18.37 -3.28
CA GLN A 259 3.46 -16.97 -3.57
C GLN A 259 3.46 -16.79 -5.09
N ASP A 260 2.36 -16.23 -5.62
CA ASP A 260 2.33 -15.60 -6.94
C ASP A 260 2.28 -14.09 -6.74
N GLU A 261 3.15 -13.39 -7.45
CA GLU A 261 3.18 -11.93 -7.49
C GLU A 261 2.14 -11.36 -8.47
#